data_b04516ecfe1a94990e54c3f6c0334d40
#
_entry.id   b04516ecfe1a94990e54c3f6c0334d40
#
_cell.length_a   1.000
_cell.length_b   1.000
_cell.length_c   1.000
_cell.angle_alpha   90.00
_cell.angle_beta   90.00
_cell.angle_gamma   90.00
#
_symmetry.space_group_name_H-M   'P 1'
#
loop_
_entity.id
_entity.type
_entity.pdbx_description
1 polymer ?
#
loop_
_entity_poly.entity_id
_entity_poly.type
_entity_poly.pdbx_seq_one_letter_code
_entity_poly.pdbx_strand_id
1 'polypeptide(L)'
;MTKVLIADDHTMFADGIASILSAESDIEVVGQCLDGPSVIEFLKKGEADILLLDVNLPGMSGIEVCKKVVSDFNDTKVLAISMFNEESFVTEILNNGAMGYILKNTGREELLKAIKTILSGTSYFSKDVTETIMKGLMNQRKGSSQESRKIIPKVSRREKEVLDLIIKEHTTQEIANQLFISLKTVESHRSNLLAKCNARNTAGLVRIAMENNLLNT
;
A
#
# COMPACT_ATOMS: atom_id res chain seq x y z
N MET A 1 3.42 -10.80 -26.00
CA MET A 1 3.03 -9.45 -25.56
C MET A 1 2.68 -9.56 -24.11
N THR A 2 3.31 -8.78 -23.25
CA THR A 2 3.10 -8.82 -21.78
C THR A 2 1.79 -8.15 -21.43
N LYS A 3 0.88 -8.88 -20.81
CA LYS A 3 -0.44 -8.37 -20.36
C LYS A 3 -0.32 -7.71 -18.98
N VAL A 4 -0.56 -6.42 -18.90
CA VAL A 4 -0.47 -5.63 -17.67
C VAL A 4 -1.86 -5.20 -17.24
N LEU A 5 -2.25 -5.54 -16.01
CA LEU A 5 -3.44 -5.01 -15.34
C LEU A 5 -3.02 -3.91 -14.37
N ILE A 6 -3.72 -2.78 -14.37
CA ILE A 6 -3.47 -1.66 -13.46
C ILE A 6 -4.62 -1.59 -12.46
N ALA A 7 -4.30 -1.49 -11.18
CA ALA A 7 -5.27 -1.32 -10.10
C ALA A 7 -4.88 -0.10 -9.24
N ASP A 8 -5.59 1.01 -9.42
CA ASP A 8 -5.37 2.27 -8.72
C ASP A 8 -6.66 3.12 -8.74
N ASP A 9 -7.07 3.65 -7.61
CA ASP A 9 -8.25 4.51 -7.49
C ASP A 9 -8.00 5.96 -7.96
N HIS A 10 -6.72 6.32 -8.19
CA HIS A 10 -6.30 7.59 -8.76
C HIS A 10 -6.25 7.49 -10.28
N THR A 11 -7.38 7.76 -10.96
CA THR A 11 -7.52 7.62 -12.42
C THR A 11 -6.43 8.31 -13.21
N MET A 12 -6.06 9.55 -12.84
CA MET A 12 -4.99 10.29 -13.51
C MET A 12 -3.65 9.57 -13.46
N PHE A 13 -3.33 8.90 -12.36
CA PHE A 13 -2.10 8.13 -12.22
C PHE A 13 -2.17 6.83 -13.03
N ALA A 14 -3.29 6.12 -12.99
CA ALA A 14 -3.52 4.91 -13.79
C ALA A 14 -3.42 5.22 -15.29
N ASP A 15 -4.03 6.30 -15.76
CA ASP A 15 -3.96 6.77 -17.15
C ASP A 15 -2.52 7.16 -17.54
N GLY A 16 -1.78 7.80 -16.65
CA GLY A 16 -0.38 8.12 -16.84
C GLY A 16 0.48 6.87 -17.04
N ILE A 17 0.31 5.85 -16.19
CA ILE A 17 0.98 4.55 -16.33
C ILE A 17 0.57 3.87 -17.64
N ALA A 18 -0.72 3.83 -17.96
CA ALA A 18 -1.21 3.22 -19.20
C ALA A 18 -0.60 3.89 -20.43
N SER A 19 -0.49 5.22 -20.42
CA SER A 19 0.16 5.99 -21.50
C SER A 19 1.64 5.66 -21.62
N ILE A 20 2.36 5.51 -20.51
CA ILE A 20 3.78 5.11 -20.50
C ILE A 20 3.94 3.71 -21.11
N LEU A 21 3.10 2.76 -20.71
CA LEU A 21 3.19 1.37 -21.12
C LEU A 21 2.76 1.16 -22.57
N SER A 22 1.77 1.92 -23.06
CA SER A 22 1.31 1.83 -24.47
C SER A 22 2.37 2.26 -25.49
N ALA A 23 3.41 2.98 -25.06
CA ALA A 23 4.55 3.32 -25.91
C ALA A 23 5.53 2.13 -26.12
N GLU A 24 5.38 1.05 -25.37
CA GLU A 24 6.22 -0.16 -25.47
C GLU A 24 5.53 -1.21 -26.36
N SER A 25 6.20 -1.65 -27.40
CA SER A 25 5.63 -2.59 -28.38
C SER A 25 5.42 -4.02 -27.86
N ASP A 26 6.05 -4.36 -26.75
CA ASP A 26 6.01 -5.68 -26.09
C ASP A 26 5.05 -5.74 -24.90
N ILE A 27 4.37 -4.63 -24.59
CA ILE A 27 3.42 -4.51 -23.46
C ILE A 27 2.01 -4.18 -23.95
N GLU A 28 1.02 -4.80 -23.33
CA GLU A 28 -0.41 -4.53 -23.52
C GLU A 28 -1.07 -4.25 -22.17
N VAL A 29 -1.68 -3.11 -22.01
CA VAL A 29 -2.53 -2.82 -20.85
C VAL A 29 -3.90 -3.44 -21.09
N VAL A 30 -4.18 -4.56 -20.42
CA VAL A 30 -5.42 -5.35 -20.62
C VAL A 30 -6.61 -4.81 -19.82
N GLY A 31 -6.37 -3.94 -18.84
CA GLY A 31 -7.44 -3.32 -18.07
C GLY A 31 -6.94 -2.36 -17.00
N GLN A 32 -7.90 -1.58 -16.49
CA GLN A 32 -7.72 -0.71 -15.32
C GLN A 32 -8.86 -0.98 -14.34
N CYS A 33 -8.53 -1.14 -13.07
CA CYS A 33 -9.46 -1.38 -11.96
C CYS A 33 -9.32 -0.27 -10.93
N LEU A 34 -10.43 0.22 -10.39
CA LEU A 34 -10.46 1.33 -9.43
C LEU A 34 -10.61 0.85 -7.98
N ASP A 35 -10.85 -0.45 -7.76
CA ASP A 35 -11.05 -1.07 -6.45
C ASP A 35 -10.61 -2.53 -6.45
N GLY A 36 -10.42 -3.09 -5.26
CA GLY A 36 -9.97 -4.47 -5.11
C GLY A 36 -10.93 -5.52 -5.65
N PRO A 37 -12.25 -5.43 -5.43
CA PRO A 37 -13.22 -6.38 -6.01
C PRO A 37 -13.16 -6.47 -7.52
N SER A 38 -13.02 -5.34 -8.23
CA SER A 38 -12.93 -5.31 -9.70
C SER A 38 -11.67 -5.99 -10.23
N VAL A 39 -10.53 -5.95 -9.50
CA VAL A 39 -9.33 -6.72 -9.84
C VAL A 39 -9.62 -8.21 -9.85
N ILE A 40 -10.25 -8.72 -8.80
CA ILE A 40 -10.56 -10.14 -8.68
C ILE A 40 -11.58 -10.56 -9.75
N GLU A 41 -12.57 -9.72 -10.03
CA GLU A 41 -13.54 -9.98 -11.08
C GLU A 41 -12.89 -10.01 -12.48
N PHE A 42 -11.96 -9.09 -12.74
CA PHE A 42 -11.21 -9.07 -13.99
C PHE A 42 -10.40 -10.35 -14.19
N LEU A 43 -9.60 -10.75 -13.19
CA LEU A 43 -8.73 -11.92 -13.26
C LEU A 43 -9.51 -13.24 -13.38
N LYS A 44 -10.75 -13.32 -12.92
CA LYS A 44 -11.62 -14.47 -13.15
C LYS A 44 -12.07 -14.63 -14.62
N LYS A 45 -12.08 -13.55 -15.38
CA LYS A 45 -12.59 -13.51 -16.77
C LYS A 45 -11.48 -13.31 -17.80
N GLY A 46 -10.34 -12.79 -17.38
CA GLY A 46 -9.22 -12.43 -18.21
C GLY A 46 -7.89 -12.87 -17.61
N GLU A 47 -6.83 -12.65 -18.38
CA GLU A 47 -5.47 -13.01 -17.99
C GLU A 47 -4.62 -11.75 -17.90
N ALA A 48 -3.75 -11.69 -16.90
CA ALA A 48 -2.69 -10.70 -16.78
C ALA A 48 -1.40 -11.39 -16.33
N ASP A 49 -0.28 -11.06 -16.97
CA ASP A 49 1.04 -11.57 -16.58
C ASP A 49 1.54 -10.84 -15.33
N ILE A 50 1.17 -9.56 -15.21
CA ILE A 50 1.54 -8.74 -14.07
C ILE A 50 0.42 -7.77 -13.69
N LEU A 51 0.18 -7.65 -12.39
CA LEU A 51 -0.70 -6.67 -11.77
C LEU A 51 0.14 -5.54 -11.15
N LEU A 52 -0.06 -4.32 -11.62
CA LEU A 52 0.42 -3.10 -10.97
C LEU A 52 -0.63 -2.69 -9.94
N LEU A 53 -0.32 -2.82 -8.67
CA LEU A 53 -1.29 -2.77 -7.59
C LEU A 53 -1.01 -1.62 -6.62
N ASP A 54 -1.93 -0.65 -6.54
CA ASP A 54 -1.91 0.29 -5.42
C ASP A 54 -2.18 -0.44 -4.10
N VAL A 55 -1.35 -0.14 -3.12
CA VAL A 55 -1.52 -0.66 -1.76
C VAL A 55 -2.79 -0.13 -1.09
N ASN A 56 -3.21 1.10 -1.46
CA ASN A 56 -4.36 1.79 -0.86
C ASN A 56 -5.59 1.79 -1.79
N LEU A 57 -6.16 0.63 -2.07
CA LEU A 57 -7.41 0.54 -2.82
C LEU A 57 -8.64 0.65 -1.91
N PRO A 58 -9.74 1.23 -2.40
CA PRO A 58 -11.01 1.25 -1.68
C PRO A 58 -11.70 -0.13 -1.66
N GLY A 59 -12.50 -0.37 -0.66
CA GLY A 59 -13.29 -1.60 -0.50
C GLY A 59 -12.49 -2.80 -0.01
N MET A 60 -11.49 -3.22 -0.75
CA MET A 60 -10.52 -4.27 -0.39
C MET A 60 -9.11 -3.71 -0.55
N SER A 61 -8.32 -3.72 0.52
CA SER A 61 -6.95 -3.19 0.50
C SER A 61 -6.07 -3.92 -0.52
N GLY A 62 -5.07 -3.21 -1.06
CA GLY A 62 -4.12 -3.83 -1.98
C GLY A 62 -3.39 -5.03 -1.37
N ILE A 63 -3.19 -5.05 -0.05
CA ILE A 63 -2.60 -6.21 0.66
C ILE A 63 -3.53 -7.43 0.58
N GLU A 64 -4.85 -7.25 0.80
CA GLU A 64 -5.82 -8.33 0.67
C GLU A 64 -5.98 -8.79 -0.78
N VAL A 65 -5.94 -7.85 -1.75
CA VAL A 65 -5.92 -8.16 -3.18
C VAL A 65 -4.68 -8.98 -3.53
N CYS A 66 -3.48 -8.54 -3.11
CA CYS A 66 -2.22 -9.24 -3.34
C CYS A 66 -2.30 -10.69 -2.85
N LYS A 67 -2.74 -10.89 -1.59
CA LYS A 67 -2.91 -12.22 -1.01
C LYS A 67 -3.83 -13.11 -1.85
N LYS A 68 -4.97 -12.58 -2.31
CA LYS A 68 -5.90 -13.34 -3.15
C LYS A 68 -5.34 -13.63 -4.53
N VAL A 69 -4.67 -12.65 -5.15
CA VAL A 69 -4.08 -12.83 -6.48
C VAL A 69 -3.01 -13.91 -6.44
N VAL A 70 -2.12 -13.87 -5.46
CA VAL A 70 -1.06 -14.87 -5.31
C VAL A 70 -1.60 -16.26 -4.99
N SER A 71 -2.72 -16.38 -4.24
CA SER A 71 -3.32 -17.68 -3.93
C SER A 71 -4.15 -18.27 -5.06
N ASP A 72 -4.90 -17.43 -5.79
CA ASP A 72 -5.95 -17.89 -6.70
C ASP A 72 -5.55 -17.78 -8.19
N PHE A 73 -4.55 -16.93 -8.51
CA PHE A 73 -4.08 -16.62 -9.86
C PHE A 73 -2.56 -16.72 -9.96
N ASN A 74 -2.01 -17.93 -9.83
CA ASN A 74 -0.57 -18.20 -9.67
C ASN A 74 0.31 -17.68 -10.83
N ASP A 75 -0.26 -17.49 -12.03
CA ASP A 75 0.45 -16.98 -13.20
C ASP A 75 0.59 -15.45 -13.20
N THR A 76 -0.24 -14.75 -12.42
CA THR A 76 -0.21 -13.29 -12.32
C THR A 76 0.78 -12.83 -11.24
N LYS A 77 1.84 -12.14 -11.64
CA LYS A 77 2.81 -11.54 -10.71
C LYS A 77 2.31 -10.21 -10.18
N VAL A 78 2.66 -9.86 -8.94
CA VAL A 78 2.22 -8.60 -8.31
C VAL A 78 3.41 -7.67 -8.11
N LEU A 79 3.32 -6.46 -8.69
CA LEU A 79 4.16 -5.31 -8.40
C LEU A 79 3.34 -4.28 -7.64
N ALA A 80 3.63 -4.11 -6.36
CA ALA A 80 3.01 -3.08 -5.54
C ALA A 80 3.53 -1.68 -5.90
N ILE A 81 2.61 -0.72 -5.97
CA ILE A 81 2.91 0.69 -6.20
C ILE A 81 2.28 1.49 -5.07
N SER A 82 3.00 2.42 -4.46
CA SER A 82 2.47 3.20 -3.33
C SER A 82 3.08 4.59 -3.23
N MET A 83 2.37 5.51 -2.58
CA MET A 83 2.93 6.79 -2.15
C MET A 83 3.85 6.65 -0.93
N PHE A 84 3.79 5.52 -0.22
CA PHE A 84 4.45 5.31 1.07
C PHE A 84 5.53 4.23 0.98
N ASN A 85 6.64 4.44 1.69
CA ASN A 85 7.73 3.46 1.83
C ASN A 85 7.88 2.98 3.29
N GLU A 86 6.81 3.01 4.07
CA GLU A 86 6.86 2.58 5.47
C GLU A 86 7.12 1.08 5.57
N GLU A 87 8.04 0.70 6.46
CA GLU A 87 8.51 -0.68 6.66
C GLU A 87 7.37 -1.68 6.86
N SER A 88 6.34 -1.27 7.60
CA SER A 88 5.16 -2.11 7.88
C SER A 88 4.41 -2.51 6.62
N PHE A 89 4.09 -1.54 5.74
CA PHE A 89 3.39 -1.80 4.49
C PHE A 89 4.22 -2.61 3.51
N VAL A 90 5.50 -2.24 3.35
CA VAL A 90 6.43 -2.96 2.48
C VAL A 90 6.55 -4.42 2.93
N THR A 91 6.80 -4.64 4.23
CA THR A 91 6.94 -5.99 4.77
C THR A 91 5.66 -6.79 4.64
N GLU A 92 4.51 -6.20 4.93
CA GLU A 92 3.22 -6.89 4.89
C GLU A 92 2.86 -7.35 3.47
N ILE A 93 2.99 -6.48 2.46
CA ILE A 93 2.64 -6.85 1.08
C ILE A 93 3.62 -7.89 0.50
N LEU A 94 4.91 -7.82 0.86
CA LEU A 94 5.90 -8.82 0.47
C LEU A 94 5.63 -10.18 1.12
N ASN A 95 5.25 -10.20 2.38
CA ASN A 95 4.85 -11.43 3.08
C ASN A 95 3.58 -12.06 2.47
N ASN A 96 2.75 -11.27 1.78
CA ASN A 96 1.60 -11.76 1.02
C ASN A 96 1.93 -12.11 -0.44
N GLY A 97 3.21 -12.14 -0.83
CA GLY A 97 3.69 -12.69 -2.08
C GLY A 97 3.87 -11.69 -3.21
N ALA A 98 3.82 -10.38 -2.97
CA ALA A 98 4.23 -9.41 -3.98
C ALA A 98 5.70 -9.63 -4.38
N MET A 99 5.97 -9.63 -5.68
CA MET A 99 7.31 -9.81 -6.22
C MET A 99 8.10 -8.51 -6.29
N GLY A 100 7.46 -7.36 -6.11
CA GLY A 100 8.15 -6.08 -6.10
C GLY A 100 7.36 -4.98 -5.43
N TYR A 101 8.07 -3.89 -5.15
CA TYR A 101 7.51 -2.68 -4.58
C TYR A 101 8.24 -1.46 -5.12
N ILE A 102 7.49 -0.52 -5.68
CA ILE A 102 8.00 0.78 -6.14
C ILE A 102 7.14 1.92 -5.59
N LEU A 103 7.70 3.13 -5.58
CA LEU A 103 6.94 4.31 -5.18
C LEU A 103 6.24 4.97 -6.37
N LYS A 104 5.10 5.65 -6.15
CA LYS A 104 4.35 6.38 -7.20
C LYS A 104 5.14 7.54 -7.83
N ASN A 105 6.23 8.01 -7.20
CA ASN A 105 7.15 9.00 -7.77
C ASN A 105 8.24 8.38 -8.66
N THR A 106 8.21 7.08 -8.88
CA THR A 106 9.14 6.35 -9.75
C THR A 106 8.99 6.78 -11.20
N GLY A 107 10.12 7.01 -11.89
CA GLY A 107 10.14 7.39 -13.29
C GLY A 107 9.86 6.21 -14.24
N ARG A 108 9.58 6.54 -15.53
CA ARG A 108 9.28 5.56 -16.59
C ARG A 108 10.30 4.42 -16.69
N GLU A 109 11.60 4.76 -16.73
CA GLU A 109 12.66 3.77 -16.91
C GLU A 109 12.70 2.75 -15.78
N GLU A 110 12.50 3.21 -14.56
CA GLU A 110 12.48 2.34 -13.37
C GLU A 110 11.23 1.46 -13.35
N LEU A 111 10.05 1.99 -13.71
CA LEU A 111 8.82 1.20 -13.85
C LEU A 111 8.99 0.06 -14.86
N LEU A 112 9.50 0.36 -16.06
CA LEU A 112 9.74 -0.65 -17.10
C LEU A 112 10.77 -1.68 -16.66
N LYS A 113 11.82 -1.26 -15.97
CA LYS A 113 12.83 -2.15 -15.40
C LYS A 113 12.21 -3.07 -14.35
N ALA A 114 11.36 -2.55 -13.47
CA ALA A 114 10.66 -3.33 -12.44
C ALA A 114 9.80 -4.43 -13.09
N ILE A 115 8.97 -4.06 -14.07
CA ILE A 115 8.12 -5.00 -14.80
C ILE A 115 8.96 -6.11 -15.43
N LYS A 116 9.98 -5.77 -16.22
CA LYS A 116 10.86 -6.75 -16.89
C LYS A 116 11.58 -7.67 -15.91
N THR A 117 12.06 -7.13 -14.78
CA THR A 117 12.74 -7.92 -13.75
C THR A 117 11.79 -8.91 -13.09
N ILE A 118 10.58 -8.48 -12.73
CA ILE A 118 9.57 -9.35 -12.11
C ILE A 118 9.13 -10.45 -13.06
N LEU A 119 8.92 -10.13 -14.33
CA LEU A 119 8.55 -11.13 -15.35
C LEU A 119 9.65 -12.18 -15.58
N SER A 120 10.92 -11.82 -15.38
CA SER A 120 12.01 -12.80 -15.40
C SER A 120 12.09 -13.71 -14.17
N GLY A 121 11.17 -13.53 -13.19
CA GLY A 121 11.12 -14.31 -11.96
C GLY A 121 11.95 -13.76 -10.80
N THR A 122 12.52 -12.55 -10.96
CA THR A 122 13.35 -11.91 -9.94
C THR A 122 12.57 -10.77 -9.27
N SER A 123 12.68 -10.66 -7.95
CA SER A 123 12.05 -9.56 -7.21
C SER A 123 12.69 -8.20 -7.53
N TYR A 124 11.89 -7.14 -7.52
CA TYR A 124 12.36 -5.77 -7.76
C TYR A 124 11.88 -4.81 -6.67
N PHE A 125 12.81 -4.02 -6.14
CA PHE A 125 12.53 -2.97 -5.17
C PHE A 125 13.22 -1.69 -5.59
N SER A 126 12.51 -0.55 -5.55
CA SER A 126 13.15 0.75 -5.75
C SER A 126 14.21 1.00 -4.67
N LYS A 127 15.12 1.91 -4.93
CA LYS A 127 16.24 2.21 -4.01
C LYS A 127 15.74 2.56 -2.61
N ASP A 128 14.75 3.45 -2.52
CA ASP A 128 14.19 3.92 -1.25
C ASP A 128 13.52 2.78 -0.47
N VAL A 129 12.83 1.89 -1.18
CA VAL A 129 12.21 0.69 -0.59
C VAL A 129 13.27 -0.29 -0.11
N THR A 130 14.33 -0.50 -0.87
CA THR A 130 15.46 -1.35 -0.47
C THR A 130 16.12 -0.85 0.81
N GLU A 131 16.33 0.46 0.93
CA GLU A 131 16.86 1.06 2.15
C GLU A 131 15.94 0.83 3.36
N THR A 132 14.63 0.93 3.16
CA THR A 132 13.63 0.67 4.21
C THR A 132 13.67 -0.80 4.67
N ILE A 133 13.69 -1.74 3.73
CA ILE A 133 13.81 -3.18 4.04
C ILE A 133 15.11 -3.47 4.81
N MET A 134 16.24 -2.90 4.36
CA MET A 134 17.54 -3.09 5.03
C MET A 134 17.55 -2.52 6.45
N LYS A 135 16.95 -1.34 6.66
CA LYS A 135 16.80 -0.75 8.01
C LYS A 135 15.97 -1.67 8.92
N GLY A 136 14.86 -2.21 8.41
CA GLY A 136 14.02 -3.16 9.13
C GLY A 136 14.79 -4.42 9.55
N LEU A 137 15.51 -5.04 8.63
CA LEU A 137 16.33 -6.22 8.91
C LEU A 137 17.46 -5.95 9.93
N MET A 138 18.10 -4.77 9.86
CA MET A 138 19.12 -4.36 10.83
C MET A 138 18.54 -4.14 12.22
N ASN A 139 17.32 -3.58 12.30
CA ASN A 139 16.62 -3.39 13.57
C ASN A 139 16.20 -4.72 14.20
N GLN A 140 15.78 -5.71 13.41
CA GLN A 140 15.48 -7.06 13.89
C GLN A 140 16.73 -7.78 14.42
N ARG A 141 17.90 -7.63 13.78
CA ARG A 141 19.17 -8.22 14.25
C ARG A 141 19.69 -7.63 15.56
N LYS A 142 19.38 -6.35 15.85
CA LYS A 142 19.73 -5.72 17.14
C LYS A 142 18.78 -6.12 18.28
N GLY A 143 17.64 -6.76 17.97
CA GLY A 143 16.58 -7.14 18.91
C GLY A 143 16.58 -8.60 19.35
N SER A 144 17.60 -9.43 19.03
CA SER A 144 17.62 -10.84 19.42
C SER A 144 18.06 -11.11 20.88
N SER A 145 17.92 -10.14 21.75
CA SER A 145 17.96 -10.36 23.21
C SER A 145 16.94 -9.46 23.88
N GLN A 146 15.92 -10.09 24.44
CA GLN A 146 14.89 -9.60 25.34
C GLN A 146 13.60 -9.03 24.76
N GLU A 147 12.53 -9.77 25.11
CA GLU A 147 11.13 -9.34 25.31
C GLU A 147 10.40 -8.66 24.15
N SER A 148 9.26 -9.23 23.83
CA SER A 148 8.21 -8.70 22.94
C SER A 148 7.95 -7.20 23.19
N ARG A 149 8.82 -6.32 22.67
CA ARG A 149 8.48 -4.89 22.59
C ARG A 149 7.39 -4.77 21.54
N LYS A 150 6.17 -4.49 21.96
CA LYS A 150 5.08 -4.00 21.10
C LYS A 150 5.66 -2.91 20.21
N ILE A 151 5.64 -3.16 18.89
CA ILE A 151 6.06 -2.16 17.90
C ILE A 151 5.05 -1.03 18.00
N ILE A 152 5.46 0.10 18.58
CA ILE A 152 4.61 1.30 18.65
C ILE A 152 4.55 1.90 17.25
N PRO A 153 3.38 2.00 16.61
CA PRO A 153 3.25 2.55 15.27
C PRO A 153 3.75 3.99 15.21
N LYS A 154 4.60 4.30 14.25
CA LYS A 154 5.09 5.67 14.07
C LYS A 154 4.01 6.52 13.42
N VAL A 155 3.24 7.23 14.24
CA VAL A 155 2.15 8.12 13.82
C VAL A 155 2.74 9.50 13.50
N SER A 156 2.46 10.05 12.31
CA SER A 156 2.90 11.40 11.94
C SER A 156 2.23 12.47 12.80
N ARG A 157 2.80 13.68 12.84
CA ARG A 157 2.22 14.81 13.61
C ARG A 157 0.75 15.05 13.23
N ARG A 158 0.42 15.03 11.94
CA ARG A 158 -0.94 15.26 11.46
C ARG A 158 -1.90 14.13 11.80
N GLU A 159 -1.44 12.90 11.75
CA GLU A 159 -2.22 11.73 12.19
C GLU A 159 -2.46 11.76 13.71
N LYS A 160 -1.50 12.24 14.50
CA LYS A 160 -1.70 12.44 15.96
C LYS A 160 -2.80 13.47 16.24
N GLU A 161 -2.82 14.59 15.51
CA GLU A 161 -3.86 15.59 15.64
C GLU A 161 -5.26 15.02 15.32
N VAL A 162 -5.35 14.23 14.26
CA VAL A 162 -6.60 13.51 13.89
C VAL A 162 -6.96 12.46 14.93
N LEU A 163 -5.99 11.67 15.41
CA LEU A 163 -6.20 10.63 16.42
C LEU A 163 -6.68 11.21 17.76
N ASP A 164 -6.11 12.32 18.20
CA ASP A 164 -6.54 13.04 19.42
C ASP A 164 -8.01 13.45 19.36
N LEU A 165 -8.44 13.95 18.21
CA LEU A 165 -9.84 14.34 18.00
C LEU A 165 -10.77 13.13 17.88
N ILE A 166 -10.32 12.01 17.30
CA ILE A 166 -11.07 10.74 17.29
C ILE A 166 -11.28 10.23 18.72
N ILE A 167 -10.25 10.28 19.56
CA ILE A 167 -10.33 9.86 20.97
C ILE A 167 -11.30 10.76 21.76
N LYS A 168 -11.39 12.04 21.38
CA LYS A 168 -12.36 13.01 21.92
C LYS A 168 -13.77 12.89 21.30
N GLU A 169 -14.02 11.82 20.57
CA GLU A 169 -15.32 11.48 19.96
C GLU A 169 -15.83 12.48 18.90
N HIS A 170 -14.93 13.27 18.28
CA HIS A 170 -15.30 14.17 17.21
C HIS A 170 -15.67 13.40 15.94
N THR A 171 -16.71 13.86 15.27
CA THR A 171 -17.12 13.36 13.95
C THR A 171 -16.11 13.78 12.87
N THR A 172 -16.11 13.10 11.71
CA THR A 172 -15.26 13.45 10.56
C THR A 172 -15.43 14.91 10.14
N GLN A 173 -16.67 15.44 10.20
CA GLN A 173 -16.98 16.83 9.88
C GLN A 173 -16.37 17.82 10.87
N GLU A 174 -16.46 17.54 12.17
CA GLU A 174 -15.87 18.39 13.22
C GLU A 174 -14.35 18.39 13.13
N ILE A 175 -13.74 17.23 12.88
CA ILE A 175 -12.28 17.11 12.67
C ILE A 175 -11.84 17.94 11.46
N ALA A 176 -12.57 17.83 10.33
CA ALA A 176 -12.28 18.61 9.13
C ALA A 176 -12.33 20.11 9.39
N ASN A 177 -13.36 20.57 10.09
CA ASN A 177 -13.54 21.98 10.45
C ASN A 177 -12.44 22.46 11.40
N GLN A 178 -12.12 21.70 12.45
CA GLN A 178 -11.16 22.08 13.49
C GLN A 178 -9.71 22.09 12.96
N LEU A 179 -9.38 21.18 12.05
CA LEU A 179 -8.05 21.08 11.46
C LEU A 179 -7.89 21.84 10.14
N PHE A 180 -8.95 22.51 9.65
CA PHE A 180 -8.98 23.25 8.38
C PHE A 180 -8.55 22.41 7.18
N ILE A 181 -9.09 21.18 7.08
CA ILE A 181 -8.84 20.25 5.96
C ILE A 181 -10.14 19.68 5.39
N SER A 182 -10.07 19.06 4.20
CA SER A 182 -11.25 18.46 3.59
C SER A 182 -11.69 17.19 4.34
N LEU A 183 -12.98 16.84 4.23
CA LEU A 183 -13.51 15.56 4.73
C LEU A 183 -12.70 14.37 4.19
N LYS A 184 -12.43 14.37 2.89
CA LYS A 184 -11.64 13.32 2.23
C LYS A 184 -10.23 13.19 2.83
N THR A 185 -9.62 14.31 3.22
CA THR A 185 -8.31 14.31 3.88
C THR A 185 -8.38 13.68 5.27
N VAL A 186 -9.45 13.95 6.04
CA VAL A 186 -9.66 13.31 7.36
C VAL A 186 -9.86 11.80 7.19
N GLU A 187 -10.66 11.38 6.21
CA GLU A 187 -10.89 9.96 5.92
C GLU A 187 -9.59 9.24 5.53
N SER A 188 -8.75 9.89 4.72
CA SER A 188 -7.42 9.35 4.38
C SER A 188 -6.54 9.18 5.63
N HIS A 189 -6.49 10.18 6.54
CA HIS A 189 -5.75 10.05 7.79
C HIS A 189 -6.32 8.96 8.68
N ARG A 190 -7.65 8.80 8.76
CA ARG A 190 -8.31 7.71 9.52
C ARG A 190 -7.94 6.34 8.97
N SER A 191 -7.99 6.17 7.65
CA SER A 191 -7.60 4.92 6.99
C SER A 191 -6.15 4.57 7.26
N ASN A 192 -5.25 5.55 7.16
CA ASN A 192 -3.83 5.36 7.44
C ASN A 192 -3.58 4.99 8.91
N LEU A 193 -4.30 5.62 9.85
CA LEU A 193 -4.21 5.29 11.28
C LEU A 193 -4.70 3.86 11.57
N LEU A 194 -5.82 3.45 10.98
CA LEU A 194 -6.33 2.09 11.11
C LEU A 194 -5.30 1.06 10.60
N ALA A 195 -4.73 1.31 9.42
CA ALA A 195 -3.72 0.45 8.83
C ALA A 195 -2.43 0.40 9.68
N LYS A 196 -1.88 1.57 10.06
CA LYS A 196 -0.65 1.66 10.88
C LYS A 196 -0.78 0.99 12.25
N CYS A 197 -1.96 1.10 12.85
CA CYS A 197 -2.25 0.49 14.15
C CYS A 197 -2.77 -0.95 14.02
N ASN A 198 -2.90 -1.48 12.80
CA ASN A 198 -3.53 -2.77 12.54
C ASN A 198 -4.89 -2.91 13.25
N ALA A 199 -5.69 -1.84 13.19
CA ALA A 199 -6.98 -1.75 13.86
C ALA A 199 -8.11 -1.98 12.85
N ARG A 200 -9.06 -2.86 13.16
CA ARG A 200 -10.19 -3.19 12.28
C ARG A 200 -11.28 -2.10 12.21
N ASN A 201 -11.33 -1.25 13.23
CA ASN A 201 -12.33 -0.17 13.35
C ASN A 201 -11.84 0.91 14.31
N THR A 202 -12.61 2.01 14.40
CA THR A 202 -12.27 3.15 15.26
C THR A 202 -12.13 2.77 16.74
N ALA A 203 -12.97 1.88 17.26
CA ALA A 203 -12.87 1.44 18.65
C ALA A 203 -11.56 0.67 18.91
N GLY A 204 -11.16 -0.19 17.97
CA GLY A 204 -9.86 -0.88 18.00
C GLY A 204 -8.69 0.10 17.93
N LEU A 205 -8.80 1.14 17.09
CA LEU A 205 -7.80 2.20 16.97
C LEU A 205 -7.62 2.96 18.29
N VAL A 206 -8.72 3.38 18.92
CA VAL A 206 -8.70 4.09 20.20
C VAL A 206 -8.07 3.22 21.30
N ARG A 207 -8.46 1.94 21.39
CA ARG A 207 -7.88 1.00 22.34
C ARG A 207 -6.35 0.87 22.16
N ILE A 208 -5.89 0.65 20.93
CA ILE A 208 -4.45 0.51 20.62
C ILE A 208 -3.70 1.81 20.91
N ALA A 209 -4.30 2.97 20.59
CA ALA A 209 -3.72 4.27 20.86
C ALA A 209 -3.49 4.51 22.38
N MET A 210 -4.46 4.11 23.22
CA MET A 210 -4.36 4.21 24.67
C MET A 210 -3.35 3.21 25.24
N GLU A 211 -3.38 1.94 24.80
CA GLU A 211 -2.45 0.89 25.26
C GLU A 211 -0.98 1.20 24.96
N ASN A 212 -0.72 1.94 23.88
CA ASN A 212 0.65 2.26 23.42
C ASN A 212 1.05 3.72 23.61
N ASN A 213 0.23 4.54 24.30
CA ASN A 213 0.50 5.97 24.56
C ASN A 213 0.85 6.79 23.31
N LEU A 214 0.18 6.56 22.18
CA LEU A 214 0.53 7.14 20.88
C LEU A 214 0.46 8.67 20.83
N LEU A 215 -0.24 9.31 21.75
CA LEU A 215 -0.34 10.78 21.82
C LEU A 215 0.81 11.44 22.60
N ASN A 216 1.49 10.70 23.47
CA ASN A 216 2.49 11.24 24.41
C ASN A 216 3.95 11.01 23.98
N THR A 217 4.18 10.63 22.73
CA THR A 217 5.53 10.39 22.17
C THR A 217 5.97 11.44 21.19
#